data_d94012401cc11c11bfcabf233bbaf52b
#
_entry.id   d94012401cc11c11bfcabf233bbaf52b
#
_cell.length_a   1.000
_cell.length_b   1.000
_cell.length_c   1.000
_cell.angle_alpha   90.00
_cell.angle_beta   90.00
_cell.angle_gamma   90.00
#
_symmetry.space_group_name_H-M   'P 1'
#
loop_
_entity.id
_entity.type
_entity.pdbx_description
1 polymer ?
#
loop_
_entity_poly.entity_id
_entity_poly.type
_entity_poly.pdbx_seq_one_letter_code
_entity_poly.pdbx_strand_id
1 'polypeptide(L)'
;KTILTAAHWGPMLVETDGENVLSSRGALATPFANSLQTAVRDQVHSKTRVRYPMVRKGFLASPDKPQGVRGQDEFVRVSWEQALDLIDAQHR
;
A
#
# COMPACT_ATOMS: atom_id res chain seq x y z
N LYS A 1 14.41 -7.81 16.29
CA LYS A 1 14.99 -8.72 15.26
C LYS A 1 15.41 -7.91 14.06
N THR A 2 16.62 -8.16 13.53
CA THR A 2 17.11 -7.53 12.30
C THR A 2 16.94 -8.50 11.13
N ILE A 3 16.35 -8.03 10.04
CA ILE A 3 16.07 -8.82 8.84
C ILE A 3 16.78 -8.16 7.65
N LEU A 4 17.52 -8.94 6.88
CA LEU A 4 18.04 -8.50 5.59
C LEU A 4 16.96 -8.71 4.54
N THR A 5 16.67 -7.67 3.79
CA THR A 5 15.72 -7.68 2.67
C THR A 5 16.22 -6.80 1.52
N ALA A 6 15.50 -6.76 0.44
CA ALA A 6 15.82 -5.92 -0.69
C ALA A 6 14.58 -5.19 -1.21
N ALA A 7 14.80 -4.00 -1.72
CA ALA A 7 13.83 -3.21 -2.45
C ALA A 7 14.45 -2.74 -3.77
N HIS A 8 13.67 -2.06 -4.59
CA HIS A 8 14.11 -1.53 -5.88
C HIS A 8 15.36 -0.62 -5.79
N TRP A 9 15.51 0.02 -4.63
CA TRP A 9 16.63 0.91 -4.29
C TRP A 9 17.77 0.24 -3.50
N GLY A 10 17.83 -1.10 -3.49
CA GLY A 10 18.95 -1.87 -2.96
C GLY A 10 18.65 -2.68 -1.71
N PRO A 11 19.65 -3.41 -1.21
CA PRO A 11 19.53 -4.22 -0.01
C PRO A 11 19.42 -3.36 1.25
N MET A 12 18.57 -3.79 2.18
CA MET A 12 18.24 -3.08 3.41
C MET A 12 18.29 -3.99 4.61
N LEU A 13 18.61 -3.41 5.75
CA LEU A 13 18.40 -4.01 7.07
C LEU A 13 17.18 -3.36 7.70
N VAL A 14 16.23 -4.19 8.10
CA VAL A 14 14.99 -3.77 8.75
C VAL A 14 14.97 -4.32 10.16
N GLU A 15 14.75 -3.44 11.13
CA GLU A 15 14.55 -3.82 12.54
C GLU A 15 13.05 -3.92 12.82
N THR A 16 12.66 -5.03 13.46
CA THR A 16 11.26 -5.30 13.82
C THR A 16 11.15 -5.97 15.17
N ASP A 17 10.07 -5.71 15.87
CA ASP A 17 9.65 -6.44 17.08
C ASP A 17 8.79 -7.69 16.75
N GLY A 18 8.43 -7.89 15.48
CA GLY A 18 7.59 -8.96 14.98
C GLY A 18 6.27 -8.45 14.41
N GLU A 19 5.76 -7.36 14.92
CA GLU A 19 4.52 -6.73 14.48
C GLU A 19 4.78 -5.40 13.76
N ASN A 20 5.78 -4.65 14.23
CA ASN A 20 6.07 -3.31 13.73
C ASN A 20 7.46 -3.21 13.13
N VAL A 21 7.60 -2.38 12.12
CA VAL A 21 8.88 -1.92 11.61
C VAL A 21 9.37 -0.78 12.50
N LEU A 22 10.47 -1.00 13.21
CA LEU A 22 11.06 -0.03 14.12
C LEU A 22 11.99 0.94 13.41
N SER A 23 12.84 0.41 12.52
CA SER A 23 13.75 1.19 11.69
C SER A 23 14.12 0.46 10.41
N SER A 24 14.68 1.20 9.45
CA SER A 24 15.27 0.62 8.24
C SER A 24 16.47 1.44 7.80
N ARG A 25 17.46 0.77 7.21
CA ARG A 25 18.67 1.40 6.67
C ARG A 25 19.26 0.58 5.53
N GLY A 26 20.11 1.19 4.73
CA GLY A 26 20.89 0.46 3.74
C GLY A 26 21.77 -0.62 4.37
N ALA A 27 21.84 -1.79 3.74
CA ALA A 27 22.70 -2.89 4.19
C ALA A 27 24.18 -2.70 3.80
N LEU A 28 24.42 -1.91 2.75
CA LEU A 28 25.77 -1.62 2.27
C LEU A 28 26.17 -0.20 2.66
N ALA A 29 27.39 -0.06 3.15
CA ALA A 29 28.01 1.24 3.36
C ALA A 29 28.40 1.82 1.98
N THR A 30 27.55 2.67 1.44
CA THR A 30 27.80 3.38 0.19
C THR A 30 27.82 4.89 0.43
N PRO A 31 28.67 5.66 -0.27
CA PRO A 31 28.65 7.10 -0.15
C PRO A 31 27.36 7.75 -0.67
N PHE A 32 26.51 6.97 -1.36
CA PHE A 32 25.23 7.38 -1.94
C PHE A 32 24.08 6.59 -1.33
N ALA A 33 23.90 6.72 -0.03
CA ALA A 33 22.74 6.09 0.65
C ALA A 33 21.43 6.67 0.09
N ASN A 34 20.56 5.77 -0.38
CA ASN A 34 19.24 6.18 -0.84
C ASN A 34 18.33 6.44 0.36
N SER A 35 17.82 7.66 0.48
CA SER A 35 16.92 8.06 1.58
C SER A 35 15.63 7.22 1.65
N LEU A 36 15.20 6.61 0.55
CA LEU A 36 14.05 5.70 0.55
C LEU A 36 14.28 4.44 1.40
N GLN A 37 15.53 4.05 1.62
CA GLN A 37 15.86 2.93 2.51
C GLN A 37 15.53 3.21 3.97
N THR A 38 15.52 4.46 4.40
CA THR A 38 15.17 4.87 5.77
C THR A 38 13.69 5.18 5.95
N ALA A 39 12.94 5.36 4.86
CA ALA A 39 11.54 5.76 4.86
C ALA A 39 10.56 4.56 5.02
N VAL A 40 11.04 3.32 5.05
CA VAL A 40 10.18 2.12 5.05
C VAL A 40 9.24 2.09 6.25
N ARG A 41 9.72 2.45 7.44
CA ARG A 41 8.89 2.55 8.64
C ARG A 41 7.69 3.47 8.43
N ASP A 42 7.95 4.66 7.92
CA ASP A 42 6.91 5.67 7.73
C ASP A 42 5.94 5.27 6.62
N GLN A 43 6.40 4.59 5.58
CA GLN A 43 5.56 4.04 4.52
C GLN A 43 4.64 2.93 5.03
N VAL A 44 5.17 1.97 5.80
CA VAL A 44 4.40 0.83 6.32
C VAL A 44 3.31 1.27 7.30
N HIS A 45 3.63 2.23 8.18
CA HIS A 45 2.73 2.68 9.23
C HIS A 45 1.99 3.99 8.88
N SER A 46 2.15 4.50 7.68
CA SER A 46 1.49 5.72 7.22
C SER A 46 -0.04 5.64 7.32
N LYS A 47 -0.67 6.71 7.77
CA LYS A 47 -2.13 6.87 7.75
C LYS A 47 -2.70 6.94 6.33
N THR A 48 -1.86 7.28 5.34
CA THR A 48 -2.27 7.34 3.93
C THR A 48 -2.24 5.97 3.25
N ARG A 49 -1.71 4.94 3.93
CA ARG A 49 -1.70 3.58 3.40
C ARG A 49 -3.10 3.01 3.31
N VAL A 50 -3.47 2.50 2.16
CA VAL A 50 -4.72 1.76 1.96
C VAL A 50 -4.64 0.45 2.74
N ARG A 51 -5.54 0.26 3.71
CA ARG A 51 -5.56 -0.90 4.62
C ARG A 51 -6.60 -1.95 4.26
N TYR A 52 -7.61 -1.56 3.51
CA TYR A 52 -8.76 -2.38 3.16
C TYR A 52 -9.12 -2.17 1.70
N PRO A 53 -9.78 -3.13 1.04
CA PRO A 53 -10.39 -2.90 -0.24
C PRO A 53 -11.41 -1.77 -0.14
N MET A 54 -11.28 -0.79 -1.01
CA MET A 54 -12.15 0.38 -1.04
C MET A 54 -12.63 0.59 -2.47
N VAL A 55 -13.90 0.86 -2.63
CA VAL A 55 -14.51 1.11 -3.94
C VAL A 55 -15.23 2.46 -3.91
N ARG A 56 -15.18 3.20 -4.99
CA ARG A 56 -15.93 4.45 -5.12
C ARG A 56 -17.42 4.20 -5.04
N LYS A 57 -18.12 5.03 -4.29
CA LYS A 57 -19.56 4.98 -4.10
C LYS A 57 -20.31 5.07 -5.43
N GLY A 58 -19.88 5.97 -6.30
CA GLY A 58 -20.47 6.12 -7.64
C GLY A 58 -20.27 4.92 -8.55
N PHE A 59 -19.17 4.17 -8.39
CA PHE A 59 -18.96 2.90 -9.09
C PHE A 59 -19.88 1.80 -8.54
N LEU A 60 -20.00 1.68 -7.20
CA LEU A 60 -20.89 0.69 -6.59
C LEU A 60 -22.36 0.89 -6.99
N ALA A 61 -22.79 2.15 -7.14
CA ALA A 61 -24.13 2.47 -7.53
C ALA A 61 -24.45 2.13 -9.01
N SER A 62 -23.46 2.23 -9.89
CA SER A 62 -23.60 1.98 -11.33
C SER A 62 -22.25 1.57 -11.94
N PRO A 63 -21.88 0.27 -11.88
CA PRO A 63 -20.60 -0.20 -12.40
C PRO A 63 -20.41 0.03 -13.90
N ASP A 64 -21.46 -0.12 -14.69
CA ASP A 64 -21.43 0.04 -16.16
C ASP A 64 -21.28 1.52 -16.60
N LYS A 65 -21.73 2.43 -15.77
CA LYS A 65 -21.64 3.87 -16.01
C LYS A 65 -21.35 4.61 -14.69
N PRO A 66 -20.11 4.50 -14.18
CA PRO A 66 -19.77 5.07 -12.89
C PRO A 66 -20.07 6.56 -12.80
N GLN A 67 -20.78 6.93 -11.76
CA GLN A 67 -21.07 8.31 -11.40
C GLN A 67 -20.02 8.82 -10.41
N GLY A 68 -19.95 10.11 -10.23
CA GLY A 68 -19.04 10.75 -9.30
C GLY A 68 -17.82 11.40 -9.95
N VAL A 69 -17.28 12.38 -9.26
CA VAL A 69 -16.11 13.16 -9.70
C VAL A 69 -14.87 12.60 -9.04
N ARG A 70 -13.84 12.33 -9.83
CA ARG A 70 -12.55 11.87 -9.30
C ARG A 70 -11.99 12.87 -8.26
N GLY A 71 -11.61 12.36 -7.10
CA GLY A 71 -11.10 13.16 -5.99
C GLY A 71 -12.18 13.72 -5.05
N GLN A 72 -13.46 13.64 -5.42
CA GLN A 72 -14.60 14.10 -4.60
C GLN A 72 -15.53 12.96 -4.20
N ASP A 73 -15.54 11.86 -4.96
CA ASP A 73 -16.38 10.71 -4.67
C ASP A 73 -15.86 9.94 -3.45
N GLU A 74 -16.77 9.58 -2.56
CA GLU A 74 -16.46 8.80 -1.36
C GLU A 74 -15.99 7.40 -1.73
N PHE A 75 -15.05 6.87 -0.92
CA PHE A 75 -14.67 5.48 -0.95
C PHE A 75 -15.40 4.70 0.14
N VAL A 76 -16.02 3.60 -0.25
CA VAL A 76 -16.72 2.67 0.64
C VAL A 76 -15.87 1.43 0.83
N ARG A 77 -15.68 1.01 2.09
CA ARG A 77 -15.01 -0.26 2.40
C ARG A 77 -15.89 -1.42 1.95
N VAL A 78 -15.27 -2.38 1.27
CA VAL A 78 -15.88 -3.64 0.85
C VAL A 78 -15.08 -4.83 1.37
N SER A 79 -15.64 -6.03 1.33
CA SER A 79 -14.86 -7.25 1.59
C SER A 79 -13.93 -7.57 0.42
N TRP A 80 -12.93 -8.42 0.64
CA TRP A 80 -12.09 -8.92 -0.45
C TRP A 80 -12.90 -9.70 -1.49
N GLU A 81 -13.86 -10.50 -1.04
CA GLU A 81 -14.78 -11.24 -1.92
C GLU A 81 -15.56 -10.29 -2.84
N GLN A 82 -16.22 -9.28 -2.26
CA GLN A 82 -16.91 -8.26 -3.04
C GLN A 82 -16.01 -7.51 -4.01
N ALA A 83 -14.79 -7.19 -3.62
CA ALA A 83 -13.84 -6.50 -4.49
C ALA A 83 -13.45 -7.37 -5.69
N LEU A 84 -13.20 -8.67 -5.46
CA LEU A 84 -12.86 -9.63 -6.52
C LEU A 84 -14.04 -9.88 -7.46
N ASP A 85 -15.26 -10.01 -6.94
CA ASP A 85 -16.49 -10.15 -7.74
C ASP A 85 -16.71 -8.95 -8.65
N LEU A 86 -16.50 -7.74 -8.15
CA LEU A 86 -16.59 -6.51 -8.94
C LEU A 86 -15.55 -6.46 -10.05
N ILE A 87 -14.32 -6.91 -9.80
CA ILE A 87 -13.26 -6.99 -10.81
C ILE A 87 -13.63 -8.02 -11.88
N ASP A 88 -14.05 -9.22 -11.47
CA ASP A 88 -14.45 -10.29 -12.39
C ASP A 88 -15.61 -9.86 -13.30
N ALA A 89 -16.62 -9.19 -12.74
CA ALA A 89 -17.75 -8.68 -13.51
C ALA A 89 -17.36 -7.65 -14.58
N GLN A 90 -16.26 -6.89 -14.35
CA GLN A 90 -15.75 -5.92 -15.34
C GLN A 90 -14.88 -6.57 -16.42
N HIS A 91 -14.40 -7.78 -16.22
CA HIS A 91 -13.55 -8.52 -17.16
C HIS A 91 -14.31 -9.48 -18.06
N ARG A 92 -15.59 -9.68 -17.81
CA ARG A 92 -16.50 -10.50 -18.66
C ARG A 92 -17.14 -9.68 -19.77
#